data_4239018886492c3e18493a1aa5a308c8
#
_entry.id   4239018886492c3e18493a1aa5a308c8
#
_cell.length_a   1.000
_cell.length_b   1.000
_cell.length_c   1.000
_cell.angle_alpha   90.00
_cell.angle_beta   90.00
_cell.angle_gamma   90.00
#
_symmetry.space_group_name_H-M   'P 1'
#
loop_
_entity.id
_entity.type
_entity.pdbx_description
1 polymer ?
#
loop_
_entity_poly.entity_id
_entity_poly.type
_entity_poly.pdbx_seq_one_letter_code
_entity_poly.pdbx_strand_id
1 'polypeptide(L)'
;MEIDRSSLIVSKAGRDKGQLFFVIDADEQYVYLADGKSRKLEKPKRKKRRHVQKVLRSETRVAEKIRSGDKVLNSELRRDLAFQASQMQANNLGG
;
A
#
# COMPACT_ATOMS: atom_id res chain seq x y z
N MET A 1 6.34 14.83 2.32
CA MET A 1 6.83 13.50 1.94
C MET A 1 6.01 12.97 0.79
N GLU A 2 6.68 12.60 -0.28
CA GLU A 2 6.02 12.15 -1.50
C GLU A 2 5.40 10.77 -1.34
N ILE A 3 4.16 10.63 -1.83
CA ILE A 3 3.49 9.35 -1.90
C ILE A 3 3.31 9.02 -3.37
N ASP A 4 3.94 7.96 -3.82
CA ASP A 4 3.90 7.54 -5.20
C ASP A 4 3.70 6.04 -5.32
N ARG A 5 3.81 5.52 -6.54
CA ARG A 5 3.68 4.08 -6.78
C ARG A 5 4.60 3.30 -5.86
N SER A 6 4.09 2.21 -5.32
CA SER A 6 4.76 1.28 -4.41
C SER A 6 4.99 1.81 -3.00
N SER A 7 4.51 3.00 -2.68
CA SER A 7 4.49 3.43 -1.28
C SER A 7 3.54 2.56 -0.49
N LEU A 8 3.92 2.26 0.75
CA LEU A 8 3.00 1.67 1.73
C LEU A 8 2.38 2.81 2.50
N ILE A 9 1.06 2.77 2.61
CA ILE A 9 0.33 3.80 3.34
C ILE A 9 -0.67 3.16 4.29
N VAL A 10 -1.04 3.93 5.30
CA VAL A 10 -2.13 3.58 6.20
C VAL A 10 -3.25 4.58 5.98
N SER A 11 -4.47 4.08 5.88
CA SER A 11 -5.65 4.93 5.76
C SER A 11 -5.90 5.63 7.08
N LYS A 12 -6.20 6.93 7.03
CA LYS A 12 -6.47 7.73 8.23
C LYS A 12 -7.95 8.06 8.40
N ALA A 13 -8.78 7.70 7.45
CA ALA A 13 -10.20 8.09 7.48
C ALA A 13 -11.06 7.02 6.83
N GLY A 14 -12.33 6.99 7.22
CA GLY A 14 -13.30 6.11 6.63
C GLY A 14 -13.31 4.72 7.27
N ARG A 15 -14.01 3.79 6.62
CA ARG A 15 -14.18 2.43 7.15
C ARG A 15 -12.90 1.63 7.16
N ASP A 16 -11.96 1.99 6.32
CA ASP A 16 -10.68 1.29 6.23
C ASP A 16 -9.58 1.95 7.08
N LYS A 17 -9.96 2.84 8.00
CA LYS A 17 -9.01 3.52 8.87
C LYS A 17 -8.12 2.49 9.59
N GLY A 18 -6.82 2.72 9.50
CA GLY A 18 -5.82 1.84 10.11
C GLY A 18 -5.34 0.70 9.22
N GLN A 19 -5.97 0.50 8.07
CA GLN A 19 -5.56 -0.57 7.16
C GLN A 19 -4.37 -0.15 6.30
N LEU A 20 -3.54 -1.13 6.00
CA LEU A 20 -2.33 -0.97 5.21
C LEU A 20 -2.63 -1.30 3.75
N PHE A 21 -2.15 -0.45 2.85
CA PHE A 21 -2.33 -0.64 1.40
C PHE A 21 -1.05 -0.32 0.66
N PHE A 22 -0.93 -0.86 -0.55
CA PHE A 22 0.04 -0.37 -1.53
C PHE A 22 -0.61 0.72 -2.38
N VAL A 23 0.19 1.72 -2.73
CA VAL A 23 -0.20 2.71 -3.73
C VAL A 23 0.13 2.13 -5.11
N ILE A 24 -0.91 1.91 -5.90
CA ILE A 24 -0.76 1.36 -7.26
C ILE A 24 -0.53 2.47 -8.25
N ASP A 25 -1.14 3.62 -8.03
CA ASP A 25 -0.99 4.79 -8.88
C ASP A 25 -1.32 6.03 -8.06
N ALA A 26 -0.94 7.19 -8.55
CA ALA A 26 -1.15 8.44 -7.84
C ALA A 26 -1.22 9.60 -8.81
N ASP A 27 -2.03 10.60 -8.48
CA ASP A 27 -2.04 11.89 -9.16
C ASP A 27 -1.90 13.00 -8.11
N GLU A 28 -2.13 14.24 -8.49
CA GLU A 28 -1.89 15.38 -7.59
C GLU A 28 -2.76 15.34 -6.33
N GLN A 29 -3.99 14.82 -6.44
CA GLN A 29 -4.95 14.88 -5.35
C GLN A 29 -5.28 13.51 -4.76
N TYR A 30 -5.11 12.46 -5.53
CA TYR A 30 -5.58 11.12 -5.16
C TYR A 30 -4.48 10.08 -5.23
N VAL A 31 -4.67 9.03 -4.44
CA VAL A 31 -3.90 7.80 -4.53
C VAL A 31 -4.85 6.66 -4.82
N TYR A 32 -4.35 5.64 -5.49
CA TYR A 32 -5.13 4.46 -5.88
C TYR A 32 -4.54 3.27 -5.13
N LEU A 33 -5.35 2.66 -4.28
CA LEU A 33 -4.89 1.74 -3.24
C LEU A 33 -5.40 0.34 -3.50
N ALA A 34 -4.56 -0.65 -3.23
CA ALA A 34 -4.96 -2.05 -3.30
C ALA A 34 -4.26 -2.85 -2.20
N ASP A 35 -4.93 -3.89 -1.74
CA ASP A 35 -4.35 -4.84 -0.79
C ASP A 35 -4.45 -6.28 -1.27
N GLY A 36 -5.08 -6.49 -2.42
CA GLY A 36 -5.26 -7.81 -3.02
C GLY A 36 -6.35 -8.64 -2.36
N LYS A 37 -7.05 -8.09 -1.38
CA LYS A 37 -8.09 -8.80 -0.63
C LYS A 37 -9.42 -8.05 -0.72
N SER A 38 -9.58 -7.00 0.08
CA SER A 38 -10.79 -6.16 0.04
C SER A 38 -10.73 -5.19 -1.13
N ARG A 39 -9.55 -4.76 -1.52
CA ARG A 39 -9.34 -3.86 -2.66
C ARG A 39 -8.38 -4.52 -3.63
N LYS A 40 -8.93 -5.13 -4.66
CA LYS A 40 -8.14 -5.88 -5.64
C LYS A 40 -7.49 -4.94 -6.65
N LEU A 41 -6.41 -5.42 -7.26
CA LEU A 41 -5.67 -4.66 -8.27
C LEU A 41 -6.55 -4.25 -9.45
N GLU A 42 -7.55 -5.05 -9.79
CA GLU A 42 -8.46 -4.77 -10.91
C GLU A 42 -9.39 -3.60 -10.61
N LYS A 43 -9.58 -3.29 -9.34
CA LYS A 43 -10.46 -2.21 -8.92
C LYS A 43 -9.91 -1.53 -7.67
N PRO A 44 -8.82 -0.78 -7.80
CA PRO A 44 -8.22 -0.12 -6.64
C PRO A 44 -9.14 0.97 -6.09
N LYS A 45 -8.98 1.27 -4.83
CA LYS A 45 -9.74 2.33 -4.17
C LYS A 45 -9.06 3.67 -4.38
N ARG A 46 -9.81 4.64 -4.88
CA ARG A 46 -9.33 6.02 -4.97
C ARG A 46 -9.54 6.71 -3.63
N LYS A 47 -8.51 7.36 -3.13
CA LYS A 47 -8.57 8.06 -1.86
C LYS A 47 -7.77 9.35 -1.94
N LYS A 48 -8.24 10.40 -1.26
CA LYS A 48 -7.51 11.67 -1.23
C LYS A 48 -6.19 11.50 -0.50
N ARG A 49 -5.13 12.13 -1.01
CA ARG A 49 -3.80 12.06 -0.39
C ARG A 49 -3.82 12.47 1.07
N ARG A 50 -4.61 13.47 1.43
CA ARG A 50 -4.69 13.95 2.80
C ARG A 50 -5.30 12.96 3.78
N HIS A 51 -5.94 11.89 3.27
CA HIS A 51 -6.56 10.86 4.11
C HIS A 51 -5.69 9.63 4.28
N VAL A 52 -4.46 9.69 3.84
CA VAL A 52 -3.51 8.57 3.99
C VAL A 52 -2.22 9.08 4.59
N GLN A 53 -1.51 8.17 5.23
CA GLN A 53 -0.20 8.46 5.81
C GLN A 53 0.81 7.48 5.25
N LYS A 54 1.92 8.00 4.74
CA LYS A 54 2.99 7.15 4.22
C LYS A 54 3.68 6.44 5.38
N VAL A 55 3.86 5.14 5.23
CA VAL A 55 4.62 4.34 6.19
C VAL A 55 6.07 4.25 5.73
N LEU A 56 6.26 3.78 4.50
CA LEU A 56 7.58 3.69 3.90
C LEU A 56 7.45 3.50 2.39
N ARG A 57 8.55 3.64 1.69
CA ARG A 57 8.65 3.21 0.30
C ARG A 57 9.16 1.78 0.31
N SER A 58 8.36 0.86 -0.19
CA SER A 58 8.73 -0.54 -0.17
C SER A 58 9.81 -0.85 -1.21
N GLU A 59 10.72 -1.74 -0.86
CA GLU A 59 11.79 -2.20 -1.74
C GLU A 59 11.67 -3.70 -2.04
N THR A 60 10.52 -4.28 -1.79
CA THR A 60 10.28 -5.68 -2.09
C THR A 60 10.16 -5.90 -3.60
N ARG A 61 10.21 -7.17 -4.00
CA ARG A 61 10.04 -7.53 -5.41
C ARG A 61 8.68 -7.10 -5.94
N VAL A 62 7.64 -7.22 -5.12
CA VAL A 62 6.30 -6.78 -5.51
C VAL A 62 6.28 -5.26 -5.73
N ALA A 63 6.92 -4.51 -4.84
CA ALA A 63 7.02 -3.07 -4.98
C ALA A 63 7.75 -2.67 -6.27
N GLU A 64 8.81 -3.38 -6.61
CA GLU A 64 9.54 -3.13 -7.86
C GLU A 64 8.66 -3.37 -9.08
N LYS A 65 7.86 -4.42 -9.05
CA LYS A 65 6.93 -4.71 -10.14
C LYS A 65 5.90 -3.58 -10.29
N ILE A 66 5.40 -3.08 -9.18
CA ILE A 66 4.44 -1.95 -9.21
C ILE A 66 5.09 -0.74 -9.86
N ARG A 67 6.32 -0.41 -9.46
CA ARG A 67 7.03 0.74 -10.00
C ARG A 67 7.30 0.62 -11.49
N SER A 68 7.67 -0.57 -11.95
CA SER A 68 8.02 -0.78 -13.35
C SER A 68 6.83 -1.05 -14.24
N GLY A 69 5.63 -1.19 -13.68
CA GLY A 69 4.44 -1.48 -14.45
C GLY A 69 4.30 -2.94 -14.83
N ASP A 70 5.08 -3.83 -14.22
CA ASP A 70 4.96 -5.26 -14.45
C ASP A 70 3.68 -5.80 -13.83
N LYS A 71 3.27 -6.97 -14.31
CA LYS A 71 2.07 -7.62 -13.79
C LYS A 71 2.27 -8.07 -12.36
N VAL A 72 1.31 -7.73 -11.49
CA VAL A 72 1.27 -8.15 -10.10
C VAL A 72 -0.04 -8.90 -9.86
N LEU A 73 0.03 -9.99 -9.12
CA LEU A 73 -1.15 -10.76 -8.75
C LEU A 73 -1.65 -10.33 -7.38
N ASN A 74 -2.96 -10.41 -7.18
CA ASN A 74 -3.54 -10.10 -5.87
C ASN A 74 -2.95 -10.96 -4.75
N SER A 75 -2.64 -12.22 -5.04
CA SER A 75 -2.01 -13.13 -4.08
C SER A 75 -0.63 -12.64 -3.67
N GLU A 76 0.14 -12.10 -4.61
CA GLU A 76 1.45 -11.53 -4.31
C GLU A 76 1.32 -10.31 -3.40
N LEU A 77 0.34 -9.48 -3.71
CA LEU A 77 0.07 -8.26 -2.94
C LEU A 77 -0.31 -8.59 -1.50
N ARG A 78 -1.22 -9.54 -1.33
CA ARG A 78 -1.65 -9.98 0.00
C ARG A 78 -0.48 -10.50 0.82
N ARG A 79 0.34 -11.33 0.20
CA ARG A 79 1.50 -11.96 0.88
C ARG A 79 2.51 -10.90 1.31
N ASP A 80 2.80 -9.97 0.41
CA ASP A 80 3.78 -8.93 0.71
C ASP A 80 3.29 -8.01 1.82
N LEU A 81 2.02 -7.61 1.79
CA LEU A 81 1.46 -6.77 2.84
C LEU A 81 1.44 -7.48 4.19
N ALA A 82 1.16 -8.77 4.21
CA ALA A 82 1.21 -9.56 5.44
C ALA A 82 2.65 -9.59 6.00
N PHE A 83 3.63 -9.76 5.13
CA PHE A 83 5.03 -9.72 5.53
C PHE A 83 5.42 -8.35 6.08
N GLN A 84 5.03 -7.28 5.40
CA GLN A 84 5.34 -5.92 5.84
C GLN A 84 4.69 -5.62 7.19
N ALA A 85 3.42 -6.00 7.37
CA ALA A 85 2.73 -5.81 8.64
C ALA A 85 3.42 -6.56 9.77
N SER A 86 3.88 -7.76 9.50
CA SER A 86 4.62 -8.58 10.47
C SER A 86 5.92 -7.89 10.89
N GLN A 87 6.65 -7.34 9.92
CA GLN A 87 7.91 -6.63 10.19
C GLN A 87 7.67 -5.37 11.03
N MET A 88 6.64 -4.63 10.72
CA MET A 88 6.29 -3.43 11.47
C MET A 88 5.94 -3.77 12.92
N GLN A 89 5.20 -4.84 13.13
CA GLN A 89 4.81 -5.28 14.46
C GLN A 89 6.03 -5.74 15.27
N ALA A 90 6.93 -6.48 14.63
CA ALA A 90 8.16 -6.94 15.27
C ALA A 90 9.02 -5.74 15.71
N ASN A 91 9.11 -4.72 14.86
CA ASN A 91 9.88 -3.51 15.19
C ASN A 91 9.26 -2.78 16.39
N ASN A 92 7.94 -2.71 16.45
CA ASN A 92 7.25 -2.08 17.58
C ASN A 92 7.48 -2.83 18.88
N LEU A 93 7.45 -4.16 18.83
CA LEU A 93 7.66 -4.98 20.02
C LEU A 93 9.11 -4.95 20.48
N GLY A 94 10.03 -4.75 19.58
CA GLY A 94 11.44 -4.66 19.89
C GLY A 94 11.88 -3.29 20.38
N GLY A 95 10.99 -2.31 20.27
CA GLY A 95 11.32 -0.92 20.62
C GLY A 95 11.10 -0.54 22.06
#